data_c27d80082a6fb87f0afbd1740a30b3b1
#
_entry.id   c27d80082a6fb87f0afbd1740a30b3b1
#
_cell.length_a   1.000
_cell.length_b   1.000
_cell.length_c   1.000
_cell.angle_alpha   90.00
_cell.angle_beta   90.00
_cell.angle_gamma   90.00
#
_symmetry.space_group_name_H-M   'P 1'
#
loop_
_entity.id
_entity.type
_entity.pdbx_description
1 polymer ?
#
loop_
_entity_poly.entity_id
_entity_poly.type
_entity_poly.pdbx_seq_one_letter_code
_entity_poly.pdbx_strand_id
1 'polypeptide(L)'
;MRDVRAKRRFALFIALACLTATACHASVGSAAAESGYNGQVTLRIVNHSWFDVNVFLQQGTRRDRIGTATATATTEFHVALRRIAAGGDYRLLGDPIGSRQIVRSEPLHAQDGDVVTWTLEDNLARSFLDVR
;
A
#
# COMPACT_ATOMS: atom_id res chain seq x y z
N MET A 1 -56.77 -68.81 -0.85
CA MET A 1 -56.93 -69.34 0.47
C MET A 1 -55.86 -68.72 1.36
N ARG A 2 -56.32 -67.86 2.30
CA ARG A 2 -55.80 -67.60 3.65
C ARG A 2 -54.36 -67.12 3.71
N ASP A 3 -53.98 -66.21 4.46
CA ASP A 3 -54.57 -65.30 5.47
C ASP A 3 -53.41 -64.39 5.95
N VAL A 4 -53.73 -63.10 5.91
CA VAL A 4 -53.79 -62.25 7.06
C VAL A 4 -52.70 -62.48 8.14
N ARG A 5 -51.87 -61.53 8.38
CA ARG A 5 -51.91 -60.75 9.61
C ARG A 5 -50.83 -59.68 9.70
N ALA A 6 -51.34 -58.52 9.76
CA ALA A 6 -50.68 -57.37 10.35
C ALA A 6 -49.95 -57.70 11.65
N LYS A 7 -48.75 -57.25 11.80
CA LYS A 7 -48.22 -56.87 13.11
C LYS A 7 -47.46 -55.56 13.01
N ARG A 8 -48.14 -54.54 13.46
CA ARG A 8 -47.55 -53.30 13.91
C ARG A 8 -46.32 -53.60 14.71
N ARG A 9 -45.18 -53.10 14.35
CA ARG A 9 -44.10 -52.86 15.26
C ARG A 9 -43.62 -51.43 15.08
N PHE A 10 -44.01 -50.67 16.08
CA PHE A 10 -43.44 -49.39 16.41
C PHE A 10 -41.93 -49.47 16.32
N ALA A 11 -41.37 -48.81 15.37
CA ALA A 11 -39.96 -48.52 15.37
C ALA A 11 -39.78 -47.06 15.73
N LEU A 12 -39.34 -46.87 16.92
CA LEU A 12 -38.95 -45.65 17.60
C LEU A 12 -37.92 -44.93 16.75
N PHE A 13 -38.31 -43.81 16.16
CA PHE A 13 -37.36 -42.89 15.52
C PHE A 13 -36.62 -42.11 16.60
N ILE A 14 -35.44 -42.55 16.93
CA ILE A 14 -34.48 -41.75 17.67
C ILE A 14 -33.91 -40.73 16.69
N ALA A 15 -34.46 -39.53 16.75
CA ALA A 15 -33.89 -38.37 16.09
C ALA A 15 -32.59 -37.97 16.83
N LEU A 16 -31.46 -38.45 16.32
CA LEU A 16 -30.16 -38.00 16.74
C LEU A 16 -29.91 -36.64 16.12
N ALA A 17 -30.21 -35.56 16.88
CA ALA A 17 -29.88 -34.20 16.51
C ALA A 17 -28.36 -34.03 16.61
N CYS A 18 -27.68 -34.12 15.47
CA CYS A 18 -26.31 -33.67 15.34
C CYS A 18 -26.29 -32.13 15.47
N LEU A 19 -25.97 -31.64 16.66
CA LEU A 19 -25.51 -30.28 16.85
C LEU A 19 -24.14 -30.15 16.20
N THR A 20 -24.10 -29.70 14.95
CA THR A 20 -22.87 -29.20 14.34
C THR A 20 -22.60 -27.84 14.95
N ALA A 21 -21.77 -27.81 15.99
CA ALA A 21 -21.14 -26.57 16.45
C ALA A 21 -20.20 -26.11 15.35
N THR A 22 -20.64 -25.19 14.51
CA THR A 22 -19.78 -24.38 13.64
C THR A 22 -18.93 -23.52 14.56
N ALA A 23 -17.76 -24.01 14.92
CA ALA A 23 -16.72 -23.19 15.50
C ALA A 23 -16.31 -22.16 14.44
N CYS A 24 -16.87 -20.95 14.52
CA CYS A 24 -16.27 -19.79 13.92
C CYS A 24 -14.89 -19.64 14.56
N HIS A 25 -13.85 -20.16 13.92
CA HIS A 25 -12.51 -19.67 14.16
C HIS A 25 -12.47 -18.23 13.70
N ALA A 26 -12.80 -17.31 14.61
CA ALA A 26 -12.34 -15.95 14.49
C ALA A 26 -10.81 -16.08 14.51
N SER A 27 -10.21 -16.04 13.32
CA SER A 27 -8.79 -15.76 13.20
C SER A 27 -8.61 -14.37 13.81
N VAL A 28 -8.16 -14.35 15.05
CA VAL A 28 -7.59 -13.16 15.67
C VAL A 28 -6.28 -12.95 14.92
N GLY A 29 -6.41 -12.53 13.66
CA GLY A 29 -5.29 -12.04 12.88
C GLY A 29 -4.70 -10.89 13.67
N SER A 30 -3.43 -10.99 13.92
CA SER A 30 -2.61 -10.05 14.65
C SER A 30 -2.78 -8.64 14.11
N ALA A 31 -3.79 -7.92 14.59
CA ALA A 31 -4.00 -6.51 14.29
C ALA A 31 -2.90 -5.62 14.91
N ALA A 32 -2.04 -6.20 15.75
CA ALA A 32 -0.99 -5.47 16.45
C ALA A 32 0.28 -5.23 15.61
N ALA A 33 0.49 -5.97 14.50
CA ALA A 33 1.69 -5.80 13.68
C ALA A 33 1.48 -4.86 12.48
N GLU A 34 0.24 -4.52 12.13
CA GLU A 34 -0.05 -3.65 10.99
C GLU A 34 -0.15 -2.16 11.36
N SER A 35 -0.22 -1.83 12.65
CA SER A 35 -0.45 -0.45 13.11
C SER A 35 0.70 0.50 12.78
N GLY A 36 1.93 -0.01 12.61
CA GLY A 36 3.10 0.80 12.28
C GLY A 36 3.28 1.11 10.79
N TYR A 37 2.53 0.43 9.90
CA TYR A 37 2.68 0.56 8.45
C TYR A 37 1.48 1.19 7.74
N ASN A 38 0.42 1.50 8.48
CA ASN A 38 -0.79 2.12 7.93
C ASN A 38 -0.71 3.64 7.83
N GLY A 39 0.41 4.23 8.23
CA GLY A 39 0.66 5.66 8.16
C GLY A 39 0.74 6.18 6.72
N GLN A 40 0.74 7.50 6.62
CA GLN A 40 0.80 8.22 5.34
C GLN A 40 1.88 9.30 5.41
N VAL A 41 2.60 9.45 4.32
CA VAL A 41 3.58 10.53 4.10
C VAL A 41 3.04 11.43 3.00
N THR A 42 3.11 12.73 3.23
CA THR A 42 2.82 13.72 2.19
C THR A 42 4.10 14.04 1.43
N LEU A 43 4.12 13.70 0.15
CA LEU A 43 5.21 14.05 -0.75
C LEU A 43 4.85 15.31 -1.54
N ARG A 44 5.52 16.42 -1.25
CA ARG A 44 5.36 17.70 -1.93
C ARG A 44 6.50 17.89 -2.91
N ILE A 45 6.18 17.99 -4.20
CA ILE A 45 7.15 18.26 -5.26
C ILE A 45 7.01 19.72 -5.67
N VAL A 46 8.03 20.52 -5.40
CA VAL A 46 8.14 21.89 -5.86
C VAL A 46 8.96 21.87 -7.14
N ASN A 47 8.30 21.94 -8.28
CA ASN A 47 8.95 21.84 -9.57
C ASN A 47 9.17 23.23 -10.18
N HIS A 48 10.41 23.71 -10.15
CA HIS A 48 10.81 24.97 -10.78
C HIS A 48 11.21 24.79 -12.25
N SER A 49 11.38 23.53 -12.69
CA SER A 49 11.78 23.26 -14.08
C SER A 49 10.63 23.46 -15.07
N TRP A 50 10.98 23.64 -16.34
CA TRP A 50 10.04 23.79 -17.45
C TRP A 50 9.44 22.47 -17.95
N PHE A 51 9.81 21.34 -17.34
CA PHE A 51 9.34 20.02 -17.72
C PHE A 51 8.35 19.48 -16.71
N ASP A 52 7.30 18.85 -17.20
CA ASP A 52 6.56 17.91 -16.37
C ASP A 52 7.46 16.74 -16.00
N VAL A 53 7.46 16.34 -14.75
CA VAL A 53 8.36 15.30 -14.24
C VAL A 53 7.56 14.12 -13.74
N ASN A 54 7.75 12.94 -14.34
CA ASN A 54 7.25 11.70 -13.77
C ASN A 54 8.04 11.34 -12.51
N VAL A 55 7.35 11.17 -11.40
CA VAL A 55 7.95 10.89 -10.08
C VAL A 55 7.75 9.43 -9.75
N PHE A 56 8.83 8.76 -9.35
CA PHE A 56 8.86 7.37 -8.94
C PHE A 56 9.50 7.24 -7.55
N LEU A 57 9.03 6.25 -6.81
CA LEU A 57 9.74 5.73 -5.64
C LEU A 57 10.65 4.60 -6.11
N GLN A 58 11.95 4.73 -5.90
CA GLN A 58 12.96 3.75 -6.32
C GLN A 58 13.55 3.05 -5.11
N GLN A 59 13.63 1.71 -5.19
CA GLN A 59 14.36 0.85 -4.26
C GLN A 59 15.21 -0.13 -5.08
N GLY A 60 16.52 0.02 -5.04
CA GLY A 60 17.41 -0.74 -5.93
C GLY A 60 17.05 -0.53 -7.40
N THR A 61 16.69 -1.62 -8.09
CA THR A 61 16.26 -1.59 -9.50
C THR A 61 14.73 -1.39 -9.66
N ARG A 62 13.95 -1.56 -8.60
CA ARG A 62 12.50 -1.42 -8.63
C ARG A 62 12.11 0.05 -8.64
N ARG A 63 11.14 0.39 -9.49
CA ARG A 63 10.56 1.73 -9.61
C ARG A 63 9.04 1.64 -9.54
N ASP A 64 8.46 2.29 -8.56
CA ASP A 64 7.01 2.38 -8.41
C ASP A 64 6.58 3.82 -8.72
N ARG A 65 5.78 4.01 -9.76
CA ARG A 65 5.31 5.34 -10.15
C ARG A 65 4.41 5.94 -9.08
N ILE A 66 4.67 7.19 -8.70
CA ILE A 66 3.84 7.98 -7.79
C ILE A 66 2.85 8.85 -8.59
N GLY A 67 3.35 9.63 -9.52
CA GLY A 67 2.56 10.53 -10.34
C GLY A 67 3.40 11.40 -11.25
N THR A 68 2.83 12.52 -11.69
CA THR A 68 3.53 13.54 -12.49
C THR A 68 3.47 14.86 -11.76
N ALA A 69 4.61 15.50 -11.54
CA ALA A 69 4.72 16.85 -11.04
C ALA A 69 4.71 17.82 -12.22
N THR A 70 3.73 18.73 -12.21
CA THR A 70 3.56 19.71 -13.30
C THR A 70 4.70 20.72 -13.30
N ALA A 71 5.13 21.14 -14.49
CA ALA A 71 6.13 22.17 -14.69
C ALA A 71 5.78 23.47 -13.98
N THR A 72 6.76 24.14 -13.39
CA THR A 72 6.61 25.43 -12.70
C THR A 72 5.52 25.48 -11.62
N ALA A 73 5.22 24.34 -10.99
CA ALA A 73 4.14 24.19 -10.02
C ALA A 73 4.54 23.33 -8.81
N THR A 74 3.72 23.39 -7.77
CA THR A 74 3.81 22.47 -6.64
C THR A 74 2.73 21.40 -6.79
N THR A 75 3.13 20.14 -6.68
CA THR A 75 2.22 18.98 -6.72
C THR A 75 2.38 18.18 -5.44
N GLU A 76 1.28 17.77 -4.83
CA GLU A 76 1.28 16.93 -3.63
C GLU A 76 0.77 15.53 -3.93
N PHE A 77 1.43 14.53 -3.34
CA PHE A 77 1.03 13.14 -3.39
C PHE A 77 0.98 12.57 -1.98
N HIS A 78 0.00 11.72 -1.73
CA HIS A 78 -0.10 10.97 -0.48
C HIS A 78 0.39 9.54 -0.72
N VAL A 79 1.46 9.19 -0.04
CA VAL A 79 2.11 7.89 -0.18
C VAL A 79 1.94 7.09 1.10
N ALA A 80 1.38 5.89 0.99
CA ALA A 80 1.27 5.01 2.15
C ALA A 80 2.67 4.68 2.68
N LEU A 81 2.88 4.85 3.99
CA LEU A 81 4.17 4.65 4.65
C LEU A 81 4.73 3.24 4.39
N ARG A 82 3.86 2.21 4.29
CA ARG A 82 4.27 0.84 3.94
C ARG A 82 5.04 0.72 2.62
N ARG A 83 4.93 1.71 1.72
CA ARG A 83 5.72 1.74 0.48
C ARG A 83 7.15 2.24 0.68
N ILE A 84 7.41 2.94 1.78
CA ILE A 84 8.69 3.56 2.11
C ILE A 84 9.34 2.86 3.31
N ALA A 85 8.55 2.10 4.08
CA ALA A 85 8.94 1.58 5.36
C ALA A 85 9.92 0.41 5.31
N ALA A 86 10.54 0.18 6.46
CA ALA A 86 11.33 -0.99 6.83
C ALA A 86 12.72 -1.11 6.20
N GLY A 87 13.57 -0.11 6.45
CA GLY A 87 15.03 -0.28 6.31
C GLY A 87 15.52 -0.40 4.87
N GLY A 88 14.69 -0.01 3.90
CA GLY A 88 15.09 0.05 2.49
C GLY A 88 15.76 1.38 2.15
N ASP A 89 16.77 1.34 1.29
CA ASP A 89 17.32 2.55 0.67
C ASP A 89 16.35 3.02 -0.43
N TYR A 90 15.36 3.83 -0.02
CA TYR A 90 14.41 4.44 -0.93
C TYR A 90 14.90 5.80 -1.39
N ARG A 91 14.64 6.13 -2.65
CA ARG A 91 14.92 7.44 -3.25
C ARG A 91 13.76 7.85 -4.14
N LEU A 92 13.60 9.14 -4.30
CA LEU A 92 12.77 9.66 -5.36
C LEU A 92 13.57 9.71 -6.66
N LEU A 93 12.91 9.34 -7.75
CA LEU A 93 13.46 9.44 -9.08
C LEU A 93 12.50 10.29 -9.92
N GLY A 94 13.04 11.32 -10.55
CA GLY A 94 12.33 12.19 -11.48
C GLY A 94 12.79 11.92 -12.91
N ASP A 95 11.82 11.69 -13.78
CA ASP A 95 12.02 11.48 -15.21
C ASP A 95 11.28 12.59 -15.96
N PRO A 96 11.97 13.68 -16.36
CA PRO A 96 11.34 14.80 -17.04
C PRO A 96 10.86 14.42 -18.43
N ILE A 97 9.62 14.74 -18.73
CA ILE A 97 9.00 14.44 -20.02
C ILE A 97 9.64 15.33 -21.11
N GLY A 98 10.22 14.68 -22.11
CA GLY A 98 10.91 15.39 -23.21
C GLY A 98 12.39 15.67 -22.97
N SER A 99 12.94 15.20 -21.85
CA SER A 99 14.39 15.26 -21.54
C SER A 99 14.98 13.85 -21.40
N ARG A 100 16.29 13.74 -21.54
CA ARG A 100 17.02 12.49 -21.23
C ARG A 100 17.65 12.52 -19.83
N GLN A 101 17.51 13.60 -19.12
CA GLN A 101 18.07 13.81 -17.81
C GLN A 101 17.19 13.14 -16.76
N ILE A 102 17.76 12.27 -15.94
CA ILE A 102 17.07 11.66 -14.80
C ILE A 102 17.68 12.24 -13.53
N VAL A 103 16.82 12.70 -12.62
CA VAL A 103 17.22 13.22 -11.32
C VAL A 103 16.90 12.21 -10.23
N ARG A 104 17.76 12.11 -9.21
CA ARG A 104 17.53 11.29 -8.02
C ARG A 104 17.72 12.11 -6.77
N SER A 105 16.88 11.86 -5.79
CA SER A 105 17.05 12.47 -4.47
C SER A 105 18.13 11.76 -3.65
N GLU A 106 18.48 12.35 -2.53
CA GLU A 106 19.13 11.67 -1.42
C GLU A 106 18.25 10.52 -0.91
N PRO A 107 18.79 9.61 -0.06
CA PRO A 107 17.98 8.58 0.59
C PRO A 107 16.78 9.18 1.34
N LEU A 108 15.63 8.59 1.13
CA LEU A 108 14.37 9.02 1.73
C LEU A 108 14.11 8.24 3.02
N HIS A 109 14.09 8.97 4.13
CA HIS A 109 13.68 8.46 5.44
C HIS A 109 12.47 9.27 5.89
N ALA A 110 11.33 8.61 6.08
CA ALA A 110 10.11 9.29 6.49
C ALA A 110 9.33 8.45 7.50
N GLN A 111 8.62 9.13 8.38
CA GLN A 111 7.73 8.57 9.39
C GLN A 111 6.27 8.92 9.08
N ASP A 112 5.37 8.36 9.87
CA ASP A 112 3.95 8.67 9.73
C ASP A 112 3.66 10.15 10.00
N GLY A 113 2.96 10.76 9.07
CA GLY A 113 2.60 12.18 9.13
C GLY A 113 3.64 13.14 8.59
N ASP A 114 4.83 12.68 8.22
CA ASP A 114 5.88 13.54 7.67
C ASP A 114 5.46 14.18 6.34
N VAL A 115 5.96 15.39 6.13
CA VAL A 115 5.90 16.12 4.87
C VAL A 115 7.30 16.13 4.26
N VAL A 116 7.46 15.35 3.21
CA VAL A 116 8.70 15.30 2.42
C VAL A 116 8.58 16.28 1.27
N THR A 117 9.42 17.30 1.25
CA THR A 117 9.46 18.29 0.17
C THR A 117 10.66 18.03 -0.73
N TRP A 118 10.41 17.77 -2.00
CA TRP A 118 11.44 17.63 -3.01
C TRP A 118 11.38 18.80 -3.98
N THR A 119 12.42 19.64 -3.95
CA THR A 119 12.54 20.78 -4.83
C THR A 119 13.36 20.40 -6.06
N LEU A 120 12.73 20.50 -7.22
CA LEU A 120 13.33 20.28 -8.53
C LEU A 120 13.67 21.65 -9.13
N GLU A 121 14.94 21.97 -9.24
CA GLU A 121 15.40 23.23 -9.80
C GLU A 121 15.45 23.18 -11.36
N ASP A 122 15.55 24.31 -12.02
CA ASP A 122 15.78 24.39 -13.47
C ASP A 122 16.96 23.53 -13.90
N ASN A 123 18.04 23.59 -13.13
CA ASN A 123 19.12 22.61 -13.21
C ASN A 123 18.82 21.45 -12.25
N LEU A 124 18.22 20.40 -12.78
CA LEU A 124 17.80 19.22 -12.01
C LEU A 124 18.92 18.58 -11.16
N ALA A 125 20.19 18.80 -11.51
CA ALA A 125 21.33 18.34 -10.71
C ALA A 125 21.45 19.06 -9.36
N ARG A 126 20.74 20.18 -9.16
CA ARG A 126 20.70 20.95 -7.91
C ARG A 126 19.45 20.69 -7.09
N SER A 127 18.66 19.72 -7.48
CA SER A 127 17.45 19.33 -6.73
C SER A 127 17.81 18.79 -5.36
N PHE A 128 16.99 19.09 -4.34
CA PHE A 128 17.25 18.72 -2.96
C PHE A 128 15.96 18.27 -2.26
N LEU A 129 16.14 17.49 -1.17
CA LEU A 129 15.08 16.93 -0.35
C LEU A 129 15.09 17.56 1.04
N ASP A 130 13.92 17.87 1.58
CA ASP A 130 13.70 18.29 2.96
C ASP A 130 12.58 17.45 3.59
N VAL A 131 12.74 17.05 4.85
CA VAL A 131 11.75 16.24 5.59
C VAL A 131 11.38 16.96 6.87
N ARG A 132 10.09 17.13 7.12
CA ARG A 132 9.54 17.79 8.31
C ARG A 132 8.40 17.00 8.91
#